data_72d9e3c7c6c74ba5b285b939ddf61f9d
#
_entry.id   72d9e3c7c6c74ba5b285b939ddf61f9d
#
_cell.length_a   1.000
_cell.length_b   1.000
_cell.length_c   1.000
_cell.angle_alpha   90.00
_cell.angle_beta   90.00
_cell.angle_gamma   90.00
#
_symmetry.space_group_name_H-M   'P 1'
#
loop_
_entity.id
_entity.type
_entity.pdbx_description
1 polymer ?
#
loop_
_entity_poly.entity_id
_entity_poly.type
_entity_poly.pdbx_seq_one_letter_code
_entity_poly.pdbx_strand_id
1 'polypeptide(L)'
;MTASASDPVTRLIHHPYAPPAGFEAPQPGVFKASTVYFPNVAALRARDWRHKSGYTYGLHGTPTTFLLEERLCALEGGAQCLLAPSGLAAIATVSLGLLKTGDEVLIPDNAYGPNKALAEGELAAWGIGHRLYNPMDTRDLAEKIGERTRLVWLEAPGSVTMEFSDLMAQVRLCRERGVTTALDNTWGAGLAFQPFDLDAGAPGSLGVDISVQALTKYPSGGGDVLMGSVITRDEALHRRLKLSHMRLGVGVGANDAETVLRSLPSIGLRYRAQDLAARQLARWCQTQPQFVQVLHPAL
;
A
#
# COMPACT_ATOMS: atom_id res chain seq x y z
N MET A 1 13.53 -27.07 14.26
CA MET A 1 12.26 -26.37 14.52
C MET A 1 12.16 -25.29 13.44
N THR A 2 11.37 -25.55 12.41
CA THR A 2 11.06 -24.55 11.39
C THR A 2 10.27 -23.43 12.08
N ALA A 3 10.80 -22.21 12.08
CA ALA A 3 10.09 -21.06 12.59
C ALA A 3 8.76 -20.95 11.84
N SER A 4 7.65 -21.27 12.50
CA SER A 4 6.31 -20.94 12.03
C SER A 4 6.32 -19.46 11.67
N ALA A 5 5.91 -19.11 10.45
CA ALA A 5 5.74 -17.72 10.06
C ALA A 5 4.79 -17.09 11.08
N SER A 6 5.31 -16.22 11.95
CA SER A 6 4.51 -15.61 13.00
C SER A 6 3.41 -14.75 12.38
N ASP A 7 2.22 -14.83 12.98
CA ASP A 7 1.05 -14.01 12.61
C ASP A 7 1.44 -12.52 12.42
N PRO A 8 0.95 -11.82 11.39
CA PRO A 8 1.26 -10.42 11.12
C PRO A 8 1.06 -9.49 12.32
N VAL A 9 0.01 -9.71 13.12
CA VAL A 9 -0.27 -8.91 14.32
C VAL A 9 0.81 -9.13 15.39
N THR A 10 1.24 -10.39 15.58
CA THR A 10 2.33 -10.73 16.49
C THR A 10 3.64 -10.04 16.06
N ARG A 11 3.94 -10.02 14.76
CA ARG A 11 5.12 -9.32 14.23
C ARG A 11 5.08 -7.81 14.47
N LEU A 12 3.90 -7.18 14.42
CA LEU A 12 3.76 -5.76 14.72
C LEU A 12 4.00 -5.45 16.19
N ILE A 13 3.51 -6.30 17.11
CA ILE A 13 3.67 -6.13 18.56
C ILE A 13 5.14 -6.33 18.97
N HIS A 14 5.78 -7.35 18.42
CA HIS A 14 7.14 -7.74 18.75
C HIS A 14 8.20 -7.25 17.74
N HIS A 15 7.85 -6.21 16.97
CA HIS A 15 8.80 -5.64 16.00
C HIS A 15 10.04 -5.11 16.72
N PRO A 16 11.26 -5.49 16.29
CA PRO A 16 12.49 -5.04 16.93
C PRO A 16 12.58 -3.51 16.98
N TYR A 17 12.94 -3.00 18.13
CA TYR A 17 13.27 -1.59 18.32
C TYR A 17 14.44 -1.47 19.30
N ALA A 18 15.47 -0.72 18.90
CA ALA A 18 16.61 -0.40 19.75
C ALA A 18 16.50 1.06 20.22
N PRO A 19 16.11 1.31 21.47
CA PRO A 19 16.06 2.66 22.03
C PRO A 19 17.47 3.27 22.15
N PRO A 20 17.61 4.60 22.28
CA PRO A 20 18.87 5.24 22.58
C PRO A 20 19.49 4.67 23.88
N ALA A 21 20.83 4.62 23.93
CA ALA A 21 21.54 4.10 25.09
C ALA A 21 21.11 4.81 26.39
N GLY A 22 20.78 4.03 27.42
CA GLY A 22 20.31 4.56 28.72
C GLY A 22 18.84 4.95 28.79
N PHE A 23 18.05 4.65 27.74
CA PHE A 23 16.62 4.93 27.72
C PHE A 23 15.82 3.72 27.21
N GLU A 24 15.38 2.89 28.11
CA GLU A 24 14.66 1.64 27.81
C GLU A 24 13.14 1.88 27.77
N ALA A 25 12.66 2.62 26.78
CA ALA A 25 11.25 2.80 26.55
C ALA A 25 10.74 1.93 25.41
N PRO A 26 9.54 1.31 25.55
CA PRO A 26 8.99 0.44 24.50
C PRO A 26 8.48 1.21 23.27
N GLN A 27 8.19 2.51 23.42
CA GLN A 27 7.70 3.35 22.32
C GLN A 27 8.84 4.11 21.65
N PRO A 28 8.91 4.10 20.31
CA PRO A 28 9.88 4.86 19.56
C PRO A 28 9.73 6.37 19.79
N GLY A 29 10.86 7.09 19.76
CA GLY A 29 10.88 8.54 19.77
C GLY A 29 10.39 9.14 18.44
N VAL A 30 9.97 10.41 18.49
CA VAL A 30 9.58 11.17 17.28
C VAL A 30 10.76 12.01 16.82
N PHE A 31 11.33 11.67 15.68
CA PHE A 31 12.45 12.36 15.07
C PHE A 31 11.98 13.20 13.88
N LYS A 32 12.09 14.52 14.01
CA LYS A 32 11.69 15.50 13.01
C LYS A 32 12.94 16.04 12.31
N ALA A 33 12.95 16.05 11.00
CA ALA A 33 14.00 16.67 10.23
C ALA A 33 13.48 17.14 8.86
N SER A 34 13.94 18.29 8.43
CA SER A 34 14.06 18.66 7.02
C SER A 34 15.51 18.54 6.63
N THR A 35 16.38 19.33 7.27
CA THR A 35 17.82 19.32 7.05
C THR A 35 18.50 18.28 7.96
N VAL A 36 19.45 17.54 7.41
CA VAL A 36 20.35 16.64 8.14
C VAL A 36 21.77 17.14 7.99
N TYR A 37 22.50 17.25 9.10
CA TYR A 37 23.91 17.68 9.11
C TYR A 37 24.83 16.48 8.91
N PHE A 38 25.93 16.73 8.21
CA PHE A 38 27.00 15.77 7.99
C PHE A 38 28.26 16.19 8.74
N PRO A 39 29.07 15.25 9.24
CA PRO A 39 30.28 15.60 10.02
C PRO A 39 31.33 16.35 9.20
N ASN A 40 31.33 16.19 7.88
CA ASN A 40 32.25 16.87 6.96
C ASN A 40 31.75 16.81 5.52
N VAL A 41 32.40 17.52 4.62
CA VAL A 41 32.08 17.60 3.18
C VAL A 41 32.26 16.23 2.48
N ALA A 42 33.20 15.41 2.91
CA ALA A 42 33.41 14.08 2.33
C ALA A 42 32.21 13.18 2.61
N ALA A 43 31.70 13.16 3.85
CA ALA A 43 30.48 12.43 4.23
C ALA A 43 29.25 12.94 3.45
N LEU A 44 29.12 14.27 3.28
CA LEU A 44 28.06 14.85 2.47
C LEU A 44 28.11 14.38 1.02
N ARG A 45 29.31 14.33 0.42
CA ARG A 45 29.49 13.87 -0.97
C ARG A 45 29.25 12.37 -1.13
N ALA A 46 29.59 11.58 -0.12
CA ALA A 46 29.42 10.12 -0.08
C ALA A 46 27.98 9.69 0.29
N ARG A 47 27.07 10.64 0.58
CA ARG A 47 25.70 10.30 0.99
C ARG A 47 24.99 9.44 -0.05
N ASP A 48 24.27 8.42 0.42
CA ASP A 48 23.38 7.61 -0.39
C ASP A 48 21.96 7.71 0.15
N TRP A 49 21.04 8.22 -0.66
CA TRP A 49 19.61 8.33 -0.36
C TRP A 49 18.80 7.13 -0.90
N ARG A 50 19.43 6.29 -1.70
CA ARG A 50 18.78 5.13 -2.34
C ARG A 50 18.50 4.01 -1.35
N HIS A 51 19.37 3.87 -0.36
CA HIS A 51 19.28 2.87 0.69
C HIS A 51 18.98 3.53 2.04
N LYS A 52 18.33 2.79 2.94
CA LYS A 52 18.06 3.22 4.33
C LYS A 52 19.31 3.04 5.24
N SER A 53 20.51 3.18 4.69
CA SER A 53 21.77 3.03 5.42
C SER A 53 22.16 4.26 6.24
N GLY A 54 21.43 5.35 6.09
CA GLY A 54 21.67 6.60 6.80
C GLY A 54 20.62 7.66 6.49
N TYR A 55 20.73 8.78 7.17
CA TYR A 55 19.81 9.92 7.03
C TYR A 55 20.46 11.00 6.21
N THR A 56 19.80 11.44 5.15
CA THR A 56 20.38 12.39 4.18
C THR A 56 19.58 13.67 4.02
N TYR A 57 18.26 13.58 4.20
CA TYR A 57 17.30 14.68 4.13
C TYR A 57 15.95 14.20 4.63
N GLY A 58 15.16 15.05 5.28
CA GLY A 58 13.89 14.65 5.88
C GLY A 58 12.90 14.00 4.90
N LEU A 59 12.85 14.46 3.64
CA LEU A 59 12.03 13.84 2.58
C LEU A 59 12.45 12.40 2.29
N HIS A 60 13.74 12.07 2.45
CA HIS A 60 14.24 10.72 2.18
C HIS A 60 13.95 9.73 3.32
N GLY A 61 13.65 10.28 4.50
CA GLY A 61 13.24 9.55 5.69
C GLY A 61 13.94 10.03 6.97
N THR A 62 13.30 9.74 8.09
CA THR A 62 13.78 9.95 9.44
C THR A 62 13.72 8.61 10.20
N PRO A 63 14.30 8.49 11.41
CA PRO A 63 14.12 7.27 12.21
C PRO A 63 12.66 6.88 12.39
N THR A 64 11.76 7.85 12.59
CA THR A 64 10.32 7.61 12.78
C THR A 64 9.65 7.07 11.52
N THR A 65 9.91 7.69 10.36
CA THR A 65 9.30 7.24 9.09
C THR A 65 9.87 5.91 8.65
N PHE A 66 11.17 5.66 8.79
CA PHE A 66 11.78 4.36 8.46
C PHE A 66 11.21 3.22 9.31
N LEU A 67 11.01 3.46 10.60
CA LEU A 67 10.40 2.44 11.47
C LEU A 67 8.95 2.13 11.06
N LEU A 68 8.16 3.16 10.69
CA LEU A 68 6.82 2.95 10.18
C LEU A 68 6.84 2.12 8.89
N GLU A 69 7.72 2.47 7.95
CA GLU A 69 7.89 1.73 6.69
C GLU A 69 8.25 0.25 6.92
N GLU A 70 9.14 -0.04 7.89
CA GLU A 70 9.53 -1.40 8.26
C GLU A 70 8.34 -2.19 8.84
N ARG A 71 7.55 -1.58 9.73
CA ARG A 71 6.36 -2.23 10.30
C ARG A 71 5.29 -2.50 9.27
N LEU A 72 5.08 -1.59 8.32
CA LEU A 72 4.15 -1.80 7.21
C LEU A 72 4.63 -2.92 6.27
N CYS A 73 5.93 -2.98 5.97
CA CYS A 73 6.50 -4.13 5.25
C CYS A 73 6.27 -5.44 6.00
N ALA A 74 6.48 -5.46 7.31
CA ALA A 74 6.24 -6.64 8.14
C ALA A 74 4.76 -7.07 8.16
N LEU A 75 3.84 -6.09 8.12
CA LEU A 75 2.39 -6.34 8.09
C LEU A 75 1.96 -7.00 6.78
N GLU A 76 2.41 -6.48 5.64
CA GLU A 76 1.98 -6.94 4.32
C GLU A 76 2.90 -8.00 3.69
N GLY A 77 4.03 -8.30 4.32
CA GLY A 77 5.02 -9.23 3.76
C GLY A 77 5.85 -8.64 2.62
N GLY A 78 5.96 -7.30 2.55
CA GLY A 78 6.81 -6.59 1.60
C GLY A 78 8.26 -6.49 2.05
N ALA A 79 9.12 -5.88 1.21
CA ALA A 79 10.54 -5.65 1.50
C ALA A 79 10.89 -4.16 1.58
N GLN A 80 10.23 -3.34 0.79
CA GLN A 80 10.48 -1.90 0.66
C GLN A 80 9.17 -1.13 0.74
N CYS A 81 9.17 -0.01 1.47
CA CYS A 81 8.00 0.86 1.60
C CYS A 81 8.39 2.32 1.37
N LEU A 82 7.46 3.08 0.79
CA LEU A 82 7.47 4.55 0.72
C LEU A 82 6.18 5.05 1.37
N LEU A 83 6.28 6.10 2.15
CA LEU A 83 5.13 6.81 2.72
C LEU A 83 4.73 7.97 1.80
N ALA A 84 3.44 8.24 1.69
CA ALA A 84 2.87 9.33 0.92
C ALA A 84 1.85 10.11 1.77
N PRO A 85 1.58 11.41 1.48
CA PRO A 85 0.71 12.25 2.33
C PRO A 85 -0.78 11.88 2.23
N SER A 86 -1.15 10.93 1.39
CA SER A 86 -2.50 10.35 1.34
C SER A 86 -2.49 9.04 0.53
N GLY A 87 -3.58 8.26 0.61
CA GLY A 87 -3.77 7.08 -0.26
C GLY A 87 -3.78 7.47 -1.74
N LEU A 88 -4.43 8.58 -2.11
CA LEU A 88 -4.41 9.06 -3.50
C LEU A 88 -3.01 9.50 -3.94
N ALA A 89 -2.23 10.13 -3.07
CA ALA A 89 -0.84 10.47 -3.38
C ALA A 89 0.05 9.22 -3.57
N ALA A 90 -0.24 8.13 -2.84
CA ALA A 90 0.41 6.84 -3.04
C ALA A 90 0.06 6.26 -4.43
N ILE A 91 -1.21 6.27 -4.81
CA ILE A 91 -1.69 5.87 -6.15
C ILE A 91 -1.01 6.72 -7.25
N ALA A 92 -1.00 8.05 -7.09
CA ALA A 92 -0.35 8.97 -8.01
C ALA A 92 1.15 8.69 -8.13
N THR A 93 1.85 8.41 -7.02
CA THR A 93 3.27 8.07 -7.00
C THR A 93 3.56 6.82 -7.83
N VAL A 94 2.71 5.80 -7.74
CA VAL A 94 2.83 4.57 -8.55
C VAL A 94 2.60 4.88 -10.02
N SER A 95 1.49 5.53 -10.35
CA SER A 95 1.12 5.82 -11.74
C SER A 95 2.17 6.69 -12.43
N LEU A 96 2.59 7.79 -11.80
CA LEU A 96 3.63 8.69 -12.34
C LEU A 96 5.04 8.08 -12.33
N GLY A 97 5.32 7.18 -11.42
CA GLY A 97 6.58 6.45 -11.36
C GLY A 97 6.73 5.42 -12.48
N LEU A 98 5.63 4.85 -12.97
CA LEU A 98 5.65 3.73 -13.90
C LEU A 98 5.21 4.07 -15.33
N LEU A 99 4.43 5.12 -15.51
CA LEU A 99 3.82 5.46 -16.79
C LEU A 99 4.53 6.63 -17.47
N LYS A 100 4.49 6.65 -18.78
CA LYS A 100 5.00 7.71 -19.66
C LYS A 100 3.95 8.04 -20.71
N THR A 101 4.08 9.17 -21.37
CA THR A 101 3.31 9.52 -22.57
C THR A 101 3.32 8.36 -23.57
N GLY A 102 2.15 7.93 -24.01
CA GLY A 102 1.92 6.80 -24.90
C GLY A 102 1.67 5.45 -24.22
N ASP A 103 1.99 5.31 -22.91
CA ASP A 103 1.62 4.13 -22.12
C ASP A 103 0.13 4.12 -21.78
N GLU A 104 -0.36 2.99 -21.28
CA GLU A 104 -1.74 2.78 -20.87
C GLU A 104 -1.80 2.11 -19.50
N VAL A 105 -2.78 2.54 -18.68
CA VAL A 105 -3.16 1.90 -17.42
C VAL A 105 -4.56 1.32 -17.50
N LEU A 106 -4.74 0.12 -16.95
CA LEU A 106 -6.06 -0.49 -16.76
C LEU A 106 -6.48 -0.36 -15.29
N ILE A 107 -7.74 0.01 -15.07
CA ILE A 107 -8.29 0.26 -13.74
C ILE A 107 -9.62 -0.48 -13.63
N PRO A 108 -9.91 -1.21 -12.52
CA PRO A 108 -11.21 -1.85 -12.38
C PRO A 108 -12.33 -0.81 -12.28
N ASP A 109 -13.48 -1.07 -12.90
CA ASP A 109 -14.59 -0.11 -12.94
C ASP A 109 -15.20 0.17 -11.55
N ASN A 110 -15.07 -0.76 -10.62
CA ASN A 110 -15.46 -0.61 -9.22
C ASN A 110 -14.32 -0.07 -8.31
N ALA A 111 -13.20 0.42 -8.87
CA ALA A 111 -12.11 0.99 -8.11
C ALA A 111 -12.48 2.31 -7.41
N TYR A 112 -11.68 2.67 -6.42
CA TYR A 112 -11.73 3.96 -5.73
C TYR A 112 -11.85 5.11 -6.73
N GLY A 113 -12.95 5.88 -6.64
CA GLY A 113 -13.31 6.91 -7.62
C GLY A 113 -12.20 7.90 -7.96
N PRO A 114 -11.45 8.44 -6.98
CA PRO A 114 -10.34 9.34 -7.26
C PRO A 114 -9.18 8.73 -8.07
N ASN A 115 -8.96 7.40 -8.05
CA ASN A 115 -8.00 6.76 -8.95
C ASN A 115 -8.45 6.87 -10.42
N LYS A 116 -9.74 6.66 -10.68
CA LYS A 116 -10.34 6.82 -12.01
C LYS A 116 -10.28 8.29 -12.45
N ALA A 117 -10.64 9.22 -11.57
CA ALA A 117 -10.58 10.66 -11.87
C ALA A 117 -9.14 11.14 -12.17
N LEU A 118 -8.13 10.63 -11.45
CA LEU A 118 -6.72 10.91 -11.75
C LEU A 118 -6.34 10.43 -13.16
N ALA A 119 -6.83 9.26 -13.58
CA ALA A 119 -6.55 8.72 -14.90
C ALA A 119 -7.26 9.49 -16.01
N GLU A 120 -8.51 9.86 -15.79
CA GLU A 120 -9.34 10.67 -16.73
C GLU A 120 -8.83 12.10 -16.86
N GLY A 121 -8.29 12.69 -15.81
CA GLY A 121 -7.80 14.06 -15.77
C GLY A 121 -6.29 14.15 -16.06
N GLU A 122 -5.47 14.10 -15.03
CA GLU A 122 -4.05 14.41 -15.10
C GLU A 122 -3.26 13.45 -15.98
N LEU A 123 -3.49 12.13 -15.85
CA LEU A 123 -2.76 11.16 -16.67
C LEU A 123 -3.10 11.31 -18.15
N ALA A 124 -4.40 11.51 -18.48
CA ALA A 124 -4.83 11.75 -19.84
C ALA A 124 -4.23 13.04 -20.42
N ALA A 125 -4.18 14.12 -19.62
CA ALA A 125 -3.55 15.39 -20.04
C ALA A 125 -2.05 15.23 -20.35
N TRP A 126 -1.38 14.25 -19.76
CA TRP A 126 0.03 13.93 -20.03
C TRP A 126 0.21 12.85 -21.11
N GLY A 127 -0.86 12.52 -21.83
CA GLY A 127 -0.83 11.57 -22.93
C GLY A 127 -0.68 10.11 -22.48
N ILE A 128 -1.10 9.79 -21.26
CA ILE A 128 -1.18 8.42 -20.74
C ILE A 128 -2.62 7.94 -20.94
N GLY A 129 -2.80 6.85 -21.68
CA GLY A 129 -4.10 6.24 -21.92
C GLY A 129 -4.61 5.50 -20.68
N HIS A 130 -5.95 5.41 -20.55
CA HIS A 130 -6.56 4.56 -19.53
C HIS A 130 -7.78 3.84 -20.12
N ARG A 131 -8.09 2.68 -19.58
CA ARG A 131 -9.36 1.97 -19.81
C ARG A 131 -9.84 1.33 -18.53
N LEU A 132 -11.16 1.30 -18.35
CA LEU A 132 -11.79 0.56 -17.27
C LEU A 132 -12.01 -0.90 -17.72
N TYR A 133 -11.88 -1.83 -16.78
CA TYR A 133 -12.21 -3.23 -16.99
C TYR A 133 -13.16 -3.74 -15.91
N ASN A 134 -13.97 -4.74 -16.24
CA ASN A 134 -14.84 -5.43 -15.28
C ASN A 134 -14.00 -6.38 -14.41
N PRO A 135 -13.77 -6.10 -13.11
CA PRO A 135 -12.95 -6.94 -12.26
C PRO A 135 -13.57 -8.32 -11.99
N MET A 136 -14.87 -8.48 -12.20
CA MET A 136 -15.56 -9.75 -12.01
C MET A 136 -15.45 -10.69 -13.21
N ASP A 137 -14.88 -10.24 -14.34
CA ASP A 137 -14.58 -11.06 -15.53
C ASP A 137 -13.12 -10.93 -15.94
N THR A 138 -12.30 -11.91 -15.58
CA THR A 138 -10.88 -11.94 -15.95
C THR A 138 -10.64 -11.97 -17.48
N ARG A 139 -11.62 -12.40 -18.27
CA ARG A 139 -11.52 -12.37 -19.75
C ARG A 139 -11.59 -10.94 -20.28
N ASP A 140 -12.43 -10.09 -19.69
CA ASP A 140 -12.49 -8.67 -20.04
C ASP A 140 -11.14 -7.97 -19.79
N LEU A 141 -10.46 -8.29 -18.69
CA LEU A 141 -9.09 -7.84 -18.44
C LEU A 141 -8.12 -8.37 -19.52
N ALA A 142 -8.20 -9.66 -19.86
CA ALA A 142 -7.32 -10.29 -20.85
C ALA A 142 -7.44 -9.66 -22.23
N GLU A 143 -8.64 -9.30 -22.66
CA GLU A 143 -8.92 -8.64 -23.93
C GLU A 143 -8.44 -7.17 -23.97
N LYS A 144 -8.39 -6.53 -22.79
CA LYS A 144 -7.95 -5.14 -22.65
C LYS A 144 -6.43 -4.97 -22.50
N ILE A 145 -5.71 -5.99 -22.05
CA ILE A 145 -4.23 -5.92 -21.98
C ILE A 145 -3.68 -5.89 -23.42
N GLY A 146 -3.04 -4.78 -23.77
CA GLY A 146 -2.44 -4.55 -25.09
C GLY A 146 -0.97 -4.14 -25.00
N GLU A 147 -0.36 -3.87 -26.16
CA GLU A 147 1.08 -3.52 -26.27
C GLU A 147 1.48 -2.27 -25.48
N ARG A 148 0.56 -1.34 -25.24
CA ARG A 148 0.80 -0.12 -24.49
C ARG A 148 0.52 -0.26 -23.00
N THR A 149 -0.14 -1.33 -22.55
CA THR A 149 -0.48 -1.56 -21.14
C THR A 149 0.78 -1.80 -20.34
N ARG A 150 1.03 -0.95 -19.32
CA ARG A 150 2.20 -1.03 -18.43
C ARG A 150 1.84 -1.26 -16.99
N LEU A 151 0.62 -0.91 -16.61
CA LEU A 151 0.13 -1.00 -15.24
C LEU A 151 -1.32 -1.47 -15.24
N VAL A 152 -1.63 -2.43 -14.39
CA VAL A 152 -2.98 -2.84 -14.04
C VAL A 152 -3.19 -2.56 -12.57
N TRP A 153 -4.14 -1.67 -12.26
CA TRP A 153 -4.65 -1.53 -10.92
C TRP A 153 -5.60 -2.68 -10.59
N LEU A 154 -5.51 -3.16 -9.38
CA LEU A 154 -6.38 -4.17 -8.77
C LEU A 154 -6.97 -3.59 -7.50
N GLU A 155 -8.18 -3.98 -7.13
CA GLU A 155 -8.80 -3.62 -5.85
C GLU A 155 -9.74 -4.74 -5.41
N ALA A 156 -9.50 -5.29 -4.22
CA ALA A 156 -10.26 -6.43 -3.70
C ALA A 156 -10.40 -6.35 -2.16
N PRO A 157 -11.63 -6.09 -1.65
CA PRO A 157 -12.87 -5.84 -2.40
C PRO A 157 -12.85 -4.44 -3.07
N GLY A 158 -13.65 -4.30 -4.12
CA GLY A 158 -13.84 -3.04 -4.82
C GLY A 158 -14.51 -1.98 -3.96
N SER A 159 -14.17 -0.72 -4.18
CA SER A 159 -14.75 0.42 -3.45
C SER A 159 -16.27 0.49 -3.68
N VAL A 160 -17.02 0.77 -2.62
CA VAL A 160 -18.48 0.93 -2.58
C VAL A 160 -19.26 -0.35 -2.85
N THR A 161 -18.98 -1.06 -3.95
CA THR A 161 -19.71 -2.29 -4.32
C THR A 161 -19.34 -3.49 -3.46
N MET A 162 -18.15 -3.47 -2.85
CA MET A 162 -17.60 -4.54 -2.00
C MET A 162 -17.49 -5.92 -2.71
N GLU A 163 -17.50 -5.92 -4.03
CA GLU A 163 -17.29 -7.11 -4.86
C GLU A 163 -15.84 -7.61 -4.72
N PHE A 164 -15.70 -8.93 -4.60
CA PHE A 164 -14.39 -9.55 -4.46
C PHE A 164 -14.03 -10.32 -5.74
N SER A 165 -13.13 -9.74 -6.54
CA SER A 165 -12.70 -10.33 -7.81
C SER A 165 -11.80 -11.56 -7.62
N ASP A 166 -11.64 -12.39 -8.67
CA ASP A 166 -10.60 -13.42 -8.70
C ASP A 166 -9.21 -12.80 -8.85
N LEU A 167 -8.71 -12.26 -7.73
CA LEU A 167 -7.43 -11.58 -7.65
C LEU A 167 -6.27 -12.48 -8.11
N MET A 168 -6.33 -13.78 -7.79
CA MET A 168 -5.27 -14.72 -8.18
C MET A 168 -5.22 -14.93 -9.70
N ALA A 169 -6.37 -15.09 -10.35
CA ALA A 169 -6.45 -15.21 -11.81
C ALA A 169 -5.96 -13.93 -12.51
N GLN A 170 -6.34 -12.75 -12.00
CA GLN A 170 -5.90 -11.46 -12.54
C GLN A 170 -4.38 -11.28 -12.42
N VAL A 171 -3.78 -11.61 -11.26
CA VAL A 171 -2.33 -11.50 -11.04
C VAL A 171 -1.57 -12.51 -11.94
N ARG A 172 -2.05 -13.75 -12.10
CA ARG A 172 -1.45 -14.73 -13.03
C ARG A 172 -1.45 -14.21 -14.45
N LEU A 173 -2.60 -13.72 -14.91
CA LEU A 173 -2.76 -13.15 -16.25
C LEU A 173 -1.78 -12.00 -16.50
N CYS A 174 -1.69 -11.04 -15.57
CA CYS A 174 -0.77 -9.91 -15.71
C CYS A 174 0.69 -10.37 -15.72
N ARG A 175 1.07 -11.34 -14.87
CA ARG A 175 2.40 -11.93 -14.85
C ARG A 175 2.75 -12.63 -16.17
N GLU A 176 1.84 -13.40 -16.74
CA GLU A 176 2.01 -14.06 -18.04
C GLU A 176 2.18 -13.06 -19.19
N ARG A 177 1.54 -11.90 -19.10
CA ARG A 177 1.62 -10.81 -20.08
C ARG A 177 2.76 -9.82 -19.80
N GLY A 178 3.53 -10.00 -18.71
CA GLY A 178 4.63 -9.10 -18.34
C GLY A 178 4.17 -7.68 -17.97
N VAL A 179 2.96 -7.52 -17.44
CA VAL A 179 2.38 -6.24 -17.05
C VAL A 179 2.44 -6.10 -15.53
N THR A 180 2.91 -4.95 -15.05
CA THR A 180 3.02 -4.66 -13.62
C THR A 180 1.64 -4.53 -12.98
N THR A 181 1.48 -5.14 -11.81
CA THR A 181 0.26 -5.07 -10.98
C THR A 181 0.44 -4.15 -9.78
N ALA A 182 -0.55 -3.30 -9.51
CA ALA A 182 -0.65 -2.54 -8.27
C ALA A 182 -2.01 -2.80 -7.63
N LEU A 183 -2.01 -3.27 -6.39
CA LEU A 183 -3.22 -3.54 -5.62
C LEU A 183 -3.48 -2.39 -4.64
N ASP A 184 -4.65 -1.79 -4.69
CA ASP A 184 -5.17 -1.04 -3.56
C ASP A 184 -5.67 -2.04 -2.49
N ASN A 185 -4.84 -2.25 -1.46
CA ASN A 185 -5.09 -3.17 -0.35
C ASN A 185 -5.65 -2.46 0.88
N THR A 186 -6.24 -1.30 0.71
CA THR A 186 -6.76 -0.49 1.82
C THR A 186 -7.76 -1.26 2.67
N TRP A 187 -8.68 -2.01 2.05
CA TRP A 187 -9.67 -2.81 2.76
C TRP A 187 -9.11 -4.11 3.34
N GLY A 188 -8.14 -4.73 2.68
CA GLY A 188 -7.45 -5.92 3.18
C GLY A 188 -6.49 -5.62 4.33
N ALA A 189 -5.91 -4.41 4.35
CA ALA A 189 -5.04 -3.88 5.41
C ALA A 189 -3.83 -4.79 5.75
N GLY A 190 -3.44 -5.71 4.86
CA GLY A 190 -2.43 -6.74 5.15
C GLY A 190 -2.88 -7.81 6.16
N LEU A 191 -4.16 -7.81 6.55
CA LEU A 191 -4.76 -8.70 7.55
C LEU A 191 -5.70 -9.73 6.93
N ALA A 192 -6.51 -9.34 5.93
CA ALA A 192 -7.43 -10.25 5.27
C ALA A 192 -6.69 -11.29 4.43
N PHE A 193 -5.63 -10.87 3.76
CA PHE A 193 -4.71 -11.70 2.97
C PHE A 193 -3.36 -11.01 2.80
N GLN A 194 -2.33 -11.78 2.41
CA GLN A 194 -1.00 -11.25 2.15
C GLN A 194 -0.86 -10.90 0.66
N PRO A 195 -0.72 -9.63 0.27
CA PRO A 195 -0.74 -9.22 -1.14
C PRO A 195 0.42 -9.78 -1.96
N PHE A 196 1.53 -10.08 -1.31
CA PHE A 196 2.73 -10.64 -1.95
C PHE A 196 2.82 -12.17 -1.84
N ASP A 197 1.80 -12.84 -1.29
CA ASP A 197 1.75 -14.30 -1.10
C ASP A 197 0.29 -14.77 -1.09
N LEU A 198 -0.38 -14.62 -2.24
CA LEU A 198 -1.81 -14.90 -2.41
C LEU A 198 -2.14 -16.39 -2.38
N ASP A 199 -1.17 -17.27 -2.65
CA ASP A 199 -1.31 -18.72 -2.70
C ASP A 199 -0.69 -19.44 -1.48
N ALA A 200 -0.51 -18.71 -0.39
CA ALA A 200 -0.16 -19.22 0.93
C ALA A 200 1.13 -20.08 0.97
N GLY A 201 2.21 -19.58 0.37
CA GLY A 201 3.54 -20.18 0.48
C GLY A 201 3.84 -21.29 -0.53
N ALA A 202 3.07 -21.39 -1.60
CA ALA A 202 3.39 -22.27 -2.73
C ALA A 202 4.76 -21.91 -3.34
N PRO A 203 5.53 -22.90 -3.84
CA PRO A 203 6.79 -22.60 -4.53
C PRO A 203 6.60 -21.64 -5.69
N GLY A 204 7.32 -20.51 -5.68
CA GLY A 204 7.15 -19.45 -6.68
C GLY A 204 5.96 -18.52 -6.40
N SER A 205 5.63 -18.34 -5.15
CA SER A 205 4.54 -17.56 -4.55
C SER A 205 3.92 -16.52 -5.50
N LEU A 206 2.61 -16.62 -5.69
CA LEU A 206 1.82 -15.67 -6.45
C LEU A 206 1.56 -14.42 -5.61
N GLY A 207 1.91 -13.25 -6.11
CA GLY A 207 1.65 -11.99 -5.43
C GLY A 207 1.67 -10.82 -6.42
N VAL A 208 1.17 -9.69 -5.97
CA VAL A 208 1.23 -8.44 -6.73
C VAL A 208 2.65 -7.85 -6.72
N ASP A 209 2.94 -6.96 -7.66
CA ASP A 209 4.24 -6.27 -7.70
C ASP A 209 4.28 -5.10 -6.70
N ILE A 210 3.14 -4.44 -6.53
CA ILE A 210 2.98 -3.27 -5.64
C ILE A 210 1.70 -3.42 -4.82
N SER A 211 1.79 -3.13 -3.52
CA SER A 211 0.62 -2.91 -2.65
C SER A 211 0.56 -1.45 -2.22
N VAL A 212 -0.62 -0.86 -2.30
CA VAL A 212 -0.90 0.50 -1.84
C VAL A 212 -1.97 0.45 -0.76
N GLN A 213 -1.81 1.26 0.29
CA GLN A 213 -2.84 1.45 1.30
C GLN A 213 -3.07 2.93 1.60
N ALA A 214 -4.33 3.30 1.84
CA ALA A 214 -4.67 4.51 2.57
C ALA A 214 -4.53 4.24 4.08
N LEU A 215 -3.38 4.61 4.67
CA LEU A 215 -3.11 4.43 6.10
C LEU A 215 -4.07 5.25 6.99
N THR A 216 -4.79 6.20 6.39
CA THR A 216 -5.92 6.94 6.97
C THR A 216 -7.01 6.02 7.55
N LYS A 217 -7.15 4.80 7.02
CA LYS A 217 -8.19 3.82 7.42
C LYS A 217 -7.73 2.99 8.64
N TYR A 218 -7.61 1.69 8.48
CA TYR A 218 -7.29 0.76 9.58
C TYR A 218 -5.95 1.04 10.27
N PRO A 219 -4.86 1.41 9.56
CA PRO A 219 -3.58 1.65 10.23
C PRO A 219 -3.61 2.81 11.22
N SER A 220 -4.20 3.98 10.89
CA SER A 220 -4.32 5.09 11.85
C SER A 220 -5.40 4.83 12.90
N GLY A 221 -6.52 4.24 12.48
CA GLY A 221 -7.63 3.86 13.35
C GLY A 221 -8.51 5.00 13.87
N GLY A 222 -8.06 6.24 13.77
CA GLY A 222 -8.78 7.44 14.24
C GLY A 222 -9.50 8.20 13.12
N GLY A 223 -9.10 8.03 11.86
CA GLY A 223 -9.58 8.83 10.73
C GLY A 223 -9.09 10.28 10.77
N ASP A 224 -8.02 10.54 11.50
CA ASP A 224 -7.45 11.86 11.82
C ASP A 224 -6.08 12.10 11.18
N VAL A 225 -5.53 11.10 10.46
CA VAL A 225 -4.25 11.17 9.74
C VAL A 225 -4.49 10.99 8.26
N LEU A 226 -3.94 11.88 7.43
CA LEU A 226 -3.83 11.69 5.99
C LEU A 226 -2.48 11.07 5.67
N MET A 227 -2.47 9.81 5.27
CA MET A 227 -1.25 9.10 4.89
C MET A 227 -1.56 7.91 3.99
N GLY A 228 -0.60 7.56 3.13
CA GLY A 228 -0.62 6.35 2.31
C GLY A 228 0.73 5.65 2.34
N SER A 229 0.75 4.41 1.88
CA SER A 229 1.97 3.61 1.69
C SER A 229 2.01 2.99 0.30
N VAL A 230 3.22 2.81 -0.21
CA VAL A 230 3.52 2.05 -1.42
C VAL A 230 4.57 1.01 -1.06
N ILE A 231 4.22 -0.25 -1.18
CA ILE A 231 5.05 -1.38 -0.75
C ILE A 231 5.36 -2.27 -1.95
N THR A 232 6.58 -2.81 -2.01
CA THR A 232 7.00 -3.79 -3.03
C THR A 232 8.06 -4.74 -2.44
N ARG A 233 8.27 -5.88 -3.11
CA ARG A 233 9.41 -6.78 -2.85
C ARG A 233 10.59 -6.54 -3.80
N ASP A 234 10.33 -5.87 -4.93
CA ASP A 234 11.34 -5.62 -5.97
C ASP A 234 12.11 -4.32 -5.70
N GLU A 235 13.44 -4.44 -5.56
CA GLU A 235 14.31 -3.30 -5.28
C GLU A 235 14.41 -2.32 -6.47
N ALA A 236 14.40 -2.81 -7.71
CA ALA A 236 14.50 -1.96 -8.89
C ALA A 236 13.21 -1.15 -9.06
N LEU A 237 12.06 -1.78 -8.82
CA LEU A 237 10.77 -1.13 -8.80
C LEU A 237 10.70 -0.07 -7.68
N HIS A 238 11.15 -0.42 -6.47
CA HIS A 238 11.23 0.53 -5.37
C HIS A 238 12.07 1.76 -5.72
N ARG A 239 13.26 1.58 -6.30
CA ARG A 239 14.13 2.70 -6.70
C ARG A 239 13.44 3.61 -7.70
N ARG A 240 12.73 3.05 -8.67
CA ARG A 240 11.98 3.81 -9.67
C ARG A 240 10.88 4.65 -9.04
N LEU A 241 10.11 4.08 -8.13
CA LEU A 241 9.07 4.76 -7.38
C LEU A 241 9.64 5.82 -6.44
N LYS A 242 10.75 5.52 -5.76
CA LYS A 242 11.44 6.47 -4.87
C LYS A 242 11.97 7.70 -5.61
N LEU A 243 12.45 7.55 -6.84
CA LEU A 243 12.84 8.68 -7.68
C LEU A 243 11.66 9.62 -7.96
N SER A 244 10.49 9.08 -8.29
CA SER A 244 9.27 9.88 -8.51
C SER A 244 8.79 10.54 -7.23
N HIS A 245 8.74 9.80 -6.13
CA HIS A 245 8.42 10.30 -4.79
C HIS A 245 9.28 11.51 -4.41
N MET A 246 10.60 11.41 -4.62
CA MET A 246 11.54 12.50 -4.31
C MET A 246 11.34 13.72 -5.22
N ARG A 247 11.18 13.49 -6.54
CA ARG A 247 11.02 14.57 -7.52
C ARG A 247 9.71 15.34 -7.34
N LEU A 248 8.67 14.65 -6.87
CA LEU A 248 7.36 15.25 -6.57
C LEU A 248 7.31 15.85 -5.15
N GLY A 249 8.32 15.58 -4.31
CA GLY A 249 8.35 16.10 -2.95
C GLY A 249 7.27 15.49 -2.04
N VAL A 250 6.90 14.23 -2.23
CA VAL A 250 5.75 13.56 -1.58
C VAL A 250 6.16 13.08 -0.17
N GLY A 251 6.50 14.00 0.72
CA GLY A 251 6.91 13.69 2.09
C GLY A 251 5.76 13.64 3.08
N VAL A 252 6.01 13.04 4.25
CA VAL A 252 5.05 12.93 5.37
C VAL A 252 5.60 13.55 6.63
N GLY A 253 4.72 14.05 7.50
CA GLY A 253 5.09 14.57 8.81
C GLY A 253 5.46 13.46 9.81
N ALA A 254 6.50 13.70 10.61
CA ALA A 254 6.92 12.71 11.61
C ALA A 254 5.88 12.50 12.73
N ASN A 255 5.07 13.51 13.04
CA ASN A 255 3.98 13.37 14.00
C ASN A 255 2.88 12.43 13.48
N ASP A 256 2.51 12.57 12.20
CA ASP A 256 1.50 11.72 11.59
C ASP A 256 2.03 10.27 11.48
N ALA A 257 3.31 10.12 11.15
CA ALA A 257 3.97 8.80 11.13
C ALA A 257 3.98 8.15 12.54
N GLU A 258 4.23 8.92 13.60
CA GLU A 258 4.15 8.44 15.00
C GLU A 258 2.73 8.03 15.36
N THR A 259 1.72 8.80 14.99
CA THR A 259 0.31 8.48 15.27
C THR A 259 -0.06 7.12 14.65
N VAL A 260 0.34 6.87 13.41
CA VAL A 260 0.14 5.56 12.77
C VAL A 260 0.94 4.47 13.49
N LEU A 261 2.22 4.70 13.81
CA LEU A 261 3.07 3.75 14.55
C LEU A 261 2.42 3.29 15.86
N ARG A 262 1.87 4.24 16.61
CA ARG A 262 1.21 3.96 17.90
C ARG A 262 -0.08 3.16 17.73
N SER A 263 -0.78 3.34 16.63
CA SER A 263 -2.04 2.65 16.34
C SER A 263 -1.84 1.21 15.82
N LEU A 264 -0.74 0.93 15.10
CA LEU A 264 -0.50 -0.36 14.45
C LEU A 264 -0.60 -1.58 15.38
N PRO A 265 -0.08 -1.61 16.61
CA PRO A 265 -0.18 -2.78 17.48
C PRO A 265 -1.61 -3.23 17.78
N SER A 266 -2.58 -2.33 17.72
CA SER A 266 -4.00 -2.65 17.94
C SER A 266 -4.79 -2.94 16.67
N ILE A 267 -4.17 -2.84 15.49
CA ILE A 267 -4.87 -2.95 14.20
C ILE A 267 -5.65 -4.26 14.06
N GLY A 268 -5.06 -5.39 14.46
CA GLY A 268 -5.72 -6.69 14.36
C GLY A 268 -6.93 -6.84 15.28
N LEU A 269 -6.88 -6.23 16.47
CA LEU A 269 -8.04 -6.21 17.38
C LEU A 269 -9.17 -5.38 16.80
N ARG A 270 -8.86 -4.18 16.31
CA ARG A 270 -9.84 -3.27 15.69
C ARG A 270 -10.46 -3.86 14.43
N TYR A 271 -9.63 -4.45 13.56
CA TYR A 271 -10.08 -5.09 12.32
C TYR A 271 -11.07 -6.22 12.59
N ARG A 272 -10.73 -7.14 13.50
CA ARG A 272 -11.63 -8.26 13.88
C ARG A 272 -12.93 -7.79 14.51
N ALA A 273 -12.88 -6.78 15.40
CA ALA A 273 -14.07 -6.22 16.02
C ALA A 273 -15.01 -5.58 14.98
N GLN A 274 -14.45 -4.85 14.01
CA GLN A 274 -15.20 -4.20 12.93
C GLN A 274 -15.78 -5.24 11.96
N ASP A 275 -15.04 -6.28 11.57
CA ASP A 275 -15.55 -7.37 10.73
C ASP A 275 -16.73 -8.09 11.39
N LEU A 276 -16.60 -8.43 12.68
CA LEU A 276 -17.68 -9.08 13.43
C LEU A 276 -18.93 -8.21 13.48
N ALA A 277 -18.77 -6.93 13.82
CA ALA A 277 -19.89 -5.98 13.89
C ALA A 277 -20.54 -5.74 12.52
N ALA A 278 -19.73 -5.62 11.46
CA ALA A 278 -20.22 -5.44 10.09
C ALA A 278 -21.05 -6.66 9.63
N ARG A 279 -20.58 -7.88 9.89
CA ARG A 279 -21.33 -9.11 9.57
C ARG A 279 -22.67 -9.21 10.33
N GLN A 280 -22.69 -8.86 11.60
CA GLN A 280 -23.92 -8.84 12.39
C GLN A 280 -24.91 -7.81 11.86
N LEU A 281 -24.43 -6.59 11.58
CA LEU A 281 -25.26 -5.51 11.04
C LEU A 281 -25.79 -5.85 9.64
N ALA A 282 -24.96 -6.38 8.76
CA ALA A 282 -25.36 -6.76 7.41
C ALA A 282 -26.44 -7.86 7.42
N ARG A 283 -26.30 -8.89 8.27
CA ARG A 283 -27.35 -9.92 8.47
C ARG A 283 -28.64 -9.33 9.00
N TRP A 284 -28.56 -8.40 9.95
CA TRP A 284 -29.74 -7.69 10.43
C TRP A 284 -30.39 -6.89 9.32
N CYS A 285 -29.63 -6.15 8.50
CA CYS A 285 -30.14 -5.41 7.35
C CYS A 285 -30.91 -6.33 6.37
N GLN A 286 -30.41 -7.53 6.11
CA GLN A 286 -31.10 -8.50 5.25
C GLN A 286 -32.50 -8.92 5.76
N THR A 287 -32.76 -8.76 7.05
CA THR A 287 -34.09 -9.06 7.65
C THR A 287 -35.04 -7.88 7.61
N GLN A 288 -34.60 -6.70 7.18
CA GLN A 288 -35.41 -5.49 7.18
C GLN A 288 -36.03 -5.24 5.80
N PRO A 289 -37.35 -5.09 5.68
CA PRO A 289 -38.05 -4.98 4.38
C PRO A 289 -37.71 -3.72 3.59
N GLN A 290 -37.15 -2.69 4.23
CA GLN A 290 -36.75 -1.44 3.59
C GLN A 290 -35.44 -1.53 2.82
N PHE A 291 -34.62 -2.56 3.01
CA PHE A 291 -33.38 -2.76 2.27
C PHE A 291 -33.60 -3.74 1.11
N VAL A 292 -33.40 -3.28 -0.11
CA VAL A 292 -33.55 -4.11 -1.32
C VAL A 292 -32.29 -4.92 -1.61
N GLN A 293 -31.14 -4.45 -1.12
CA GLN A 293 -29.84 -5.11 -1.30
C GLN A 293 -28.90 -4.76 -0.13
N VAL A 294 -28.06 -5.72 0.26
CA VAL A 294 -27.00 -5.55 1.25
C VAL A 294 -25.70 -6.00 0.61
N LEU A 295 -24.76 -5.06 0.45
CA LEU A 295 -23.45 -5.32 -0.15
C LEU A 295 -22.43 -5.60 0.96
N HIS A 296 -21.98 -6.84 1.06
CA HIS A 296 -20.96 -7.26 2.02
C HIS A 296 -20.16 -8.44 1.44
N PRO A 297 -18.81 -8.46 1.49
CA PRO A 297 -17.97 -9.48 0.85
C PRO A 297 -18.23 -10.92 1.30
N ALA A 298 -18.85 -11.11 2.47
CA ALA A 298 -19.10 -12.42 3.05
C ALA A 298 -20.58 -12.84 3.03
N LEU A 299 -21.49 -12.11 2.32
CA LEU A 299 -22.94 -12.39 2.31
C LEU A 299 -23.50 -12.41 0.89
#